data_74b405815ebf90bccb4dc60691359cdf
#
_entry.id   74b405815ebf90bccb4dc60691359cdf
#
_cell.length_a   1.000
_cell.length_b   1.000
_cell.length_c   1.000
_cell.angle_alpha   90.00
_cell.angle_beta   90.00
_cell.angle_gamma   90.00
#
_symmetry.space_group_name_H-M   'P 1'
#
loop_
_entity.id
_entity.type
_entity.pdbx_description
1 polymer ?
#
loop_
_entity_poly.entity_id
_entity_poly.type
_entity_poly.pdbx_seq_one_letter_code
_entity_poly.pdbx_strand_id
1 'polypeptide(L)'
;MTDYVLESRCCGTKFADEKWELDCPNRDGAALIFANYAKKQLEVKENLPGLYKYSDWLPVCRTLDGSGAPVTYKSEGLAGELGLSDLYITFNGYWPEKGALMKTGAFKECEAYAVCARINDLNDKVMVVASAGNTARAFARVCSENNIPLLLCIPQDCIDAMWSAKPLNPCVKLVATERGSDYFDAIYLSNIICELDKFYPEGGAKNVARRDGMGTTVLSAVTTIGRIPDYYFQAVGSGTGAIAAWEANKRFIVDGRYGNNLMKLMVSQNIPFTPMYDAWKAGSRALLPVDDTVARKQAEEICANRKPPYSLKGGLFDALTETGGDMFAISNEEAMEGMVLFERTEGIDIEPAAGVAVASLKQAIRTGAVETDAVIMLNITGGGIAKFKKENKVVYKQPDCVFALDTDPDTIKETVMELFI
;
A
#
# COMPACT_ATOMS: atom_id res chain seq x y z
N MET A 1 2.04 6.71 23.13
CA MET A 1 1.26 7.29 22.02
C MET A 1 2.14 8.25 21.27
N THR A 2 2.04 8.25 19.95
CA THR A 2 2.76 9.21 19.10
C THR A 2 2.04 10.57 19.17
N ASP A 3 2.80 11.64 19.32
CA ASP A 3 2.25 13.00 19.37
C ASP A 3 2.21 13.59 17.96
N TYR A 4 1.00 13.84 17.44
CA TYR A 4 0.76 14.41 16.12
C TYR A 4 -0.57 15.14 16.06
N VAL A 5 -0.70 16.00 15.06
CA VAL A 5 -1.98 16.58 14.63
C VAL A 5 -2.21 16.28 13.16
N LEU A 6 -3.47 16.22 12.75
CA LEU A 6 -3.83 16.14 11.34
C LEU A 6 -3.81 17.54 10.73
N GLU A 7 -3.38 17.62 9.47
CA GLU A 7 -3.31 18.87 8.72
C GLU A 7 -3.85 18.68 7.29
N SER A 8 -4.70 19.59 6.85
CA SER A 8 -5.29 19.55 5.51
C SER A 8 -4.33 20.07 4.45
N ARG A 9 -4.15 19.34 3.36
CA ARG A 9 -3.42 19.80 2.18
C ARG A 9 -4.12 20.95 1.45
N CYS A 10 -5.43 21.13 1.64
CA CYS A 10 -6.20 22.18 0.98
C CYS A 10 -6.03 23.53 1.66
N CYS A 11 -6.32 23.62 2.96
CA CYS A 11 -6.46 24.88 3.68
C CYS A 11 -5.44 25.04 4.82
N GLY A 12 -4.58 24.04 5.09
CA GLY A 12 -3.61 24.06 6.19
C GLY A 12 -4.23 23.98 7.59
N THR A 13 -5.54 23.74 7.70
CA THR A 13 -6.21 23.58 9.00
C THR A 13 -5.64 22.39 9.75
N LYS A 14 -5.28 22.61 11.02
CA LYS A 14 -4.80 21.58 11.94
C LYS A 14 -5.90 21.20 12.91
N PHE A 15 -6.04 19.88 13.16
CA PHE A 15 -7.06 19.34 14.06
C PHE A 15 -6.58 18.01 14.68
N ALA A 16 -7.24 17.59 15.75
CA ALA A 16 -6.93 16.34 16.43
C ALA A 16 -7.51 15.13 15.68
N ASP A 17 -6.89 13.98 15.84
CA ASP A 17 -7.36 12.70 15.30
C ASP A 17 -8.14 11.93 16.38
N GLU A 18 -9.38 12.37 16.65
CA GLU A 18 -10.19 11.84 17.77
C GLU A 18 -11.18 10.74 17.34
N LYS A 19 -11.67 10.81 16.09
CA LYS A 19 -12.82 10.00 15.65
C LYS A 19 -12.61 9.32 14.30
N TRP A 20 -11.42 8.82 14.00
CA TRP A 20 -11.14 8.20 12.70
C TRP A 20 -11.27 9.18 11.54
N GLU A 21 -10.60 10.32 11.67
CA GLU A 21 -10.71 11.40 10.67
C GLU A 21 -10.08 10.99 9.33
N LEU A 22 -10.86 11.09 8.27
CA LEU A 22 -10.45 10.76 6.89
C LEU A 22 -10.43 12.00 5.98
N ASP A 23 -11.13 13.05 6.37
CA ASP A 23 -11.29 14.28 5.61
C ASP A 23 -11.08 15.51 6.50
N CYS A 24 -10.79 16.65 5.87
CA CYS A 24 -10.74 17.93 6.57
C CYS A 24 -12.12 18.32 7.09
N PRO A 25 -12.26 18.77 8.36
CA PRO A 25 -13.55 19.21 8.89
C PRO A 25 -14.15 20.38 8.12
N ASN A 26 -13.33 21.26 7.51
CA ASN A 26 -13.81 22.38 6.72
C ASN A 26 -14.36 21.98 5.34
N ARG A 27 -14.03 20.77 4.85
CA ARG A 27 -14.44 20.22 3.54
C ARG A 27 -14.20 21.16 2.35
N ASP A 28 -13.10 21.93 2.38
CA ASP A 28 -12.77 23.00 1.41
C ASP A 28 -12.30 22.48 0.05
N GLY A 29 -12.61 21.25 -0.30
CA GLY A 29 -12.27 20.62 -1.57
C GLY A 29 -11.74 19.20 -1.43
N ALA A 30 -11.52 18.55 -2.56
CA ALA A 30 -10.99 17.21 -2.62
C ALA A 30 -9.47 17.19 -2.35
N ALA A 31 -9.08 17.03 -1.08
CA ALA A 31 -7.70 17.04 -0.63
C ALA A 31 -7.42 15.93 0.39
N LEU A 32 -6.19 15.45 0.42
CA LEU A 32 -5.73 14.55 1.47
C LEU A 32 -5.38 15.36 2.72
N ILE A 33 -5.57 14.73 3.88
CA ILE A 33 -5.02 15.18 5.17
C ILE A 33 -3.74 14.39 5.44
N PHE A 34 -2.81 14.93 6.22
CA PHE A 34 -1.58 14.23 6.60
C PHE A 34 -1.28 14.40 8.09
N ALA A 35 -0.50 13.47 8.65
CA ALA A 35 -0.06 13.56 10.03
C ALA A 35 1.18 14.47 10.16
N ASN A 36 1.06 15.51 10.97
CA ASN A 36 2.14 16.41 11.33
C ASN A 36 2.65 16.05 12.73
N TYR A 37 3.75 15.29 12.77
CA TYR A 37 4.35 14.78 14.00
C TYR A 37 5.07 15.87 14.78
N ALA A 38 4.94 15.87 16.11
CA ALA A 38 5.66 16.78 17.00
C ALA A 38 7.17 16.53 16.93
N LYS A 39 7.58 15.24 16.94
CA LYS A 39 8.98 14.85 16.83
C LYS A 39 9.46 14.95 15.38
N LYS A 40 10.38 15.89 15.12
CA LYS A 40 10.86 16.19 13.76
C LYS A 40 12.06 15.32 13.35
N GLN A 41 12.80 14.77 14.29
CA GLN A 41 13.90 13.84 14.04
C GLN A 41 13.45 12.42 14.35
N LEU A 42 13.61 11.52 13.38
CA LEU A 42 13.26 10.10 13.54
C LEU A 42 14.28 9.42 14.46
N GLU A 43 13.81 8.76 15.48
CA GLU A 43 14.59 7.80 16.26
C GLU A 43 14.10 6.38 15.97
N VAL A 44 15.01 5.53 15.47
CA VAL A 44 14.70 4.12 15.23
C VAL A 44 14.77 3.36 16.55
N LYS A 45 13.63 2.86 17.01
CA LYS A 45 13.48 2.16 18.31
C LYS A 45 13.66 0.65 18.11
N GLU A 46 14.89 0.18 18.09
CA GLU A 46 15.19 -1.24 17.80
C GLU A 46 14.60 -2.24 18.83
N ASN A 47 14.15 -1.75 19.98
CA ASN A 47 13.47 -2.55 20.99
C ASN A 47 11.97 -2.78 20.68
N LEU A 48 11.40 -2.09 19.68
CA LEU A 48 10.01 -2.28 19.25
C LEU A 48 9.92 -3.25 18.07
N PRO A 49 8.85 -4.09 18.01
CA PRO A 49 8.72 -5.11 16.98
C PRO A 49 8.36 -4.51 15.62
N GLY A 50 8.93 -5.07 14.56
CA GLY A 50 8.55 -4.81 13.18
C GLY A 50 8.59 -3.33 12.80
N LEU A 51 7.51 -2.85 12.15
CA LEU A 51 7.43 -1.45 11.71
C LEU A 51 7.31 -0.45 12.86
N TYR A 52 6.93 -0.90 14.08
CA TYR A 52 6.79 -0.01 15.22
C TYR A 52 8.12 0.59 15.72
N LYS A 53 9.25 0.07 15.26
CA LYS A 53 10.54 0.73 15.45
C LYS A 53 10.58 2.16 14.89
N TYR A 54 9.69 2.48 13.95
CA TYR A 54 9.49 3.80 13.37
C TYR A 54 8.33 4.59 13.99
N SER A 55 7.89 4.23 15.20
CA SER A 55 6.69 4.79 15.84
C SER A 55 6.69 6.31 16.04
N ASP A 56 7.85 6.96 16.00
CA ASP A 56 7.92 8.44 16.05
C ASP A 56 7.17 9.11 14.89
N TRP A 57 7.09 8.43 13.74
CA TRP A 57 6.40 8.90 12.53
C TRP A 57 5.31 7.96 12.05
N LEU A 58 4.66 7.29 13.00
CA LEU A 58 3.45 6.51 12.76
C LEU A 58 2.33 7.02 13.66
N PRO A 59 1.08 7.18 13.16
CA PRO A 59 -0.04 7.66 13.96
C PRO A 59 -0.64 6.51 14.76
N VAL A 60 0.16 5.89 15.63
CA VAL A 60 -0.20 4.69 16.37
C VAL A 60 -0.28 4.96 17.86
N CYS A 61 -1.26 4.33 18.51
CA CYS A 61 -1.46 4.41 19.96
C CYS A 61 -1.06 3.14 20.71
N ARG A 62 -0.80 2.04 19.99
CA ARG A 62 -0.38 0.73 20.54
C ARG A 62 0.53 0.00 19.56
N THR A 63 1.14 -1.08 20.01
CA THR A 63 1.81 -2.08 19.19
C THR A 63 0.92 -3.32 19.05
N LEU A 64 0.97 -3.97 17.91
CA LEU A 64 0.25 -5.21 17.63
C LEU A 64 1.24 -6.35 17.39
N ASP A 65 0.83 -7.56 17.73
CA ASP A 65 1.66 -8.75 17.58
C ASP A 65 1.85 -9.16 16.12
N GLY A 66 3.02 -9.71 15.81
CA GLY A 66 3.32 -10.31 14.51
C GLY A 66 3.78 -9.34 13.42
N SER A 67 4.04 -8.07 13.75
CA SER A 67 4.50 -7.08 12.78
C SER A 67 5.87 -7.41 12.20
N GLY A 68 5.97 -7.43 10.86
CA GLY A 68 7.22 -7.32 10.13
C GLY A 68 7.60 -5.87 9.85
N ALA A 69 8.78 -5.66 9.29
CA ALA A 69 9.23 -4.35 8.79
C ALA A 69 9.78 -4.49 7.37
N PRO A 70 9.79 -3.41 6.57
CA PRO A 70 10.58 -3.36 5.35
C PRO A 70 12.06 -3.60 5.62
N VAL A 71 12.73 -4.33 4.76
CA VAL A 71 14.17 -4.58 4.84
C VAL A 71 14.86 -3.96 3.65
N THR A 72 15.82 -3.07 3.91
CA THR A 72 16.61 -2.43 2.86
C THR A 72 18.03 -2.99 2.85
N TYR A 73 18.53 -3.27 1.65
CA TYR A 73 19.92 -3.72 1.45
C TYR A 73 20.47 -3.18 0.12
N LYS A 74 21.79 -3.05 0.03
CA LYS A 74 22.47 -2.74 -1.22
C LYS A 74 22.47 -3.98 -2.11
N SER A 75 21.95 -3.85 -3.34
CA SER A 75 21.97 -4.93 -4.33
C SER A 75 23.36 -5.06 -4.94
N GLU A 76 23.84 -6.29 -5.06
CA GLU A 76 25.03 -6.62 -5.85
C GLU A 76 24.63 -7.30 -7.18
N GLY A 77 23.66 -8.23 -7.12
CA GLY A 77 23.24 -9.03 -8.25
C GLY A 77 22.51 -8.20 -9.31
N LEU A 78 21.37 -7.61 -8.94
CA LEU A 78 20.58 -6.80 -9.89
C LEU A 78 21.32 -5.52 -10.28
N ALA A 79 22.03 -4.88 -9.34
CA ALA A 79 22.85 -3.71 -9.64
C ALA A 79 23.92 -4.01 -10.70
N GLY A 80 24.67 -5.11 -10.55
CA GLY A 80 25.68 -5.55 -11.51
C GLY A 80 25.11 -5.85 -12.89
N GLU A 81 23.95 -6.53 -12.96
CA GLU A 81 23.25 -6.85 -14.21
C GLU A 81 22.76 -5.58 -14.95
N LEU A 82 22.35 -4.56 -14.18
CA LEU A 82 21.83 -3.30 -14.73
C LEU A 82 22.91 -2.21 -14.91
N GLY A 83 24.16 -2.46 -14.50
CA GLY A 83 25.25 -1.49 -14.57
C GLY A 83 25.09 -0.30 -13.62
N LEU A 84 24.48 -0.50 -12.45
CA LEU A 84 24.22 0.52 -11.43
C LEU A 84 25.24 0.44 -10.30
N SER A 85 25.73 1.58 -9.80
CA SER A 85 26.70 1.64 -8.70
C SER A 85 26.02 1.55 -7.32
N ASP A 86 24.86 2.18 -7.16
CA ASP A 86 24.20 2.40 -5.88
C ASP A 86 22.70 2.09 -5.91
N LEU A 87 22.37 0.84 -6.27
CA LEU A 87 21.02 0.31 -6.20
C LEU A 87 20.74 -0.28 -4.80
N TYR A 88 19.74 0.24 -4.14
CA TYR A 88 19.22 -0.30 -2.89
C TYR A 88 17.82 -0.87 -3.10
N ILE A 89 17.61 -2.10 -2.65
CA ILE A 89 16.32 -2.77 -2.67
C ILE A 89 15.68 -2.64 -1.30
N THR A 90 14.45 -2.11 -1.26
CA THR A 90 13.60 -2.21 -0.08
C THR A 90 12.59 -3.33 -0.31
N PHE A 91 12.85 -4.47 0.31
CA PHE A 91 12.07 -5.69 0.16
C PHE A 91 10.95 -5.75 1.20
N ASN A 92 9.72 -5.94 0.73
CA ASN A 92 8.52 -6.02 1.55
C ASN A 92 7.84 -7.38 1.34
N GLY A 93 8.32 -8.38 2.01
CA GLY A 93 7.82 -9.74 1.81
C GLY A 93 8.34 -10.71 2.86
N TYR A 94 8.40 -11.98 2.48
CA TYR A 94 8.86 -13.06 3.33
C TYR A 94 10.21 -13.58 2.86
N TRP A 95 11.28 -13.18 3.56
CA TRP A 95 12.66 -13.62 3.34
C TRP A 95 13.42 -13.63 4.67
N PRO A 96 13.19 -14.68 5.52
CA PRO A 96 13.76 -14.75 6.87
C PRO A 96 15.27 -14.60 6.92
N GLU A 97 15.99 -15.11 5.92
CA GLU A 97 17.46 -15.03 5.84
C GLU A 97 17.98 -13.59 5.72
N LYS A 98 17.14 -12.67 5.23
CA LYS A 98 17.40 -11.23 5.19
C LYS A 98 16.69 -10.46 6.30
N GLY A 99 15.95 -11.15 7.20
CA GLY A 99 15.16 -10.50 8.25
C GLY A 99 13.81 -9.95 7.79
N ALA A 100 13.38 -10.21 6.55
CA ALA A 100 12.08 -9.81 6.05
C ALA A 100 11.01 -10.82 6.46
N LEU A 101 10.09 -10.40 7.35
CA LEU A 101 9.16 -11.29 8.04
C LEU A 101 7.67 -10.98 7.75
N MET A 102 7.37 -10.32 6.64
CA MET A 102 5.99 -10.06 6.23
C MET A 102 5.35 -11.34 5.67
N LYS A 103 4.55 -12.01 6.49
CA LYS A 103 4.00 -13.34 6.20
C LYS A 103 2.92 -13.36 5.11
N THR A 104 2.34 -12.22 4.78
CA THR A 104 1.43 -12.09 3.61
C THR A 104 2.17 -11.84 2.30
N GLY A 105 3.49 -11.69 2.36
CA GLY A 105 4.33 -11.48 1.21
C GLY A 105 4.19 -10.11 0.54
N ALA A 106 3.61 -9.11 1.23
CA ALA A 106 3.39 -7.79 0.63
C ALA A 106 3.47 -6.64 1.66
N PHE A 107 3.90 -5.45 1.22
CA PHE A 107 3.97 -4.23 2.04
C PHE A 107 2.60 -3.74 2.55
N LYS A 108 1.51 -4.39 2.11
CA LYS A 108 0.18 -4.20 2.65
C LYS A 108 0.09 -4.56 4.14
N GLU A 109 1.02 -5.35 4.66
CA GLU A 109 1.13 -5.53 6.11
C GLU A 109 1.51 -4.23 6.82
N CYS A 110 2.35 -3.38 6.24
CA CYS A 110 2.72 -2.10 6.84
C CYS A 110 1.51 -1.18 7.00
N GLU A 111 0.63 -1.12 5.98
CA GLU A 111 -0.62 -0.35 6.09
C GLU A 111 -1.55 -0.94 7.14
N ALA A 112 -1.74 -2.26 7.15
CA ALA A 112 -2.68 -2.91 8.06
C ALA A 112 -2.27 -2.76 9.53
N TYR A 113 -0.98 -2.95 9.85
CA TYR A 113 -0.48 -2.76 11.22
C TYR A 113 -0.60 -1.31 11.69
N ALA A 114 -0.29 -0.33 10.83
CA ALA A 114 -0.41 1.07 11.20
C ALA A 114 -1.88 1.50 11.38
N VAL A 115 -2.76 1.07 10.48
CA VAL A 115 -4.21 1.37 10.53
C VAL A 115 -4.85 0.73 11.78
N CYS A 116 -4.61 -0.54 12.03
CA CYS A 116 -5.19 -1.25 13.17
C CYS A 116 -4.65 -0.77 14.54
N ALA A 117 -3.52 -0.06 14.55
CA ALA A 117 -2.93 0.52 15.76
C ALA A 117 -3.24 2.01 15.95
N ARG A 118 -4.01 2.66 15.03
CA ARG A 118 -4.20 4.12 15.00
C ARG A 118 -5.03 4.66 16.16
N ILE A 119 -6.19 4.07 16.45
CA ILE A 119 -7.12 4.56 17.47
C ILE A 119 -7.64 3.40 18.31
N ASN A 120 -7.78 3.62 19.65
CA ASN A 120 -8.28 2.60 20.57
C ASN A 120 -9.82 2.58 20.72
N ASP A 121 -10.51 3.70 20.48
CA ASP A 121 -11.91 3.89 20.88
C ASP A 121 -12.95 3.29 19.90
N LEU A 122 -12.50 2.43 18.97
CA LEU A 122 -13.37 1.75 18.02
C LEU A 122 -13.58 0.27 18.35
N ASN A 123 -13.33 -0.14 19.60
CA ASN A 123 -13.35 -1.55 20.01
C ASN A 123 -14.72 -2.24 19.82
N ASP A 124 -15.83 -1.49 19.88
CA ASP A 124 -17.19 -2.02 19.68
C ASP A 124 -17.66 -1.94 18.21
N LYS A 125 -16.81 -1.44 17.33
CA LYS A 125 -17.12 -1.29 15.91
C LYS A 125 -16.33 -2.27 15.05
N VAL A 126 -16.84 -2.52 13.85
CA VAL A 126 -16.25 -3.41 12.86
C VAL A 126 -15.63 -2.60 11.74
N MET A 127 -14.34 -2.79 11.51
CA MET A 127 -13.67 -2.19 10.35
C MET A 127 -14.10 -2.88 9.06
N VAL A 128 -14.40 -2.11 8.02
CA VAL A 128 -14.74 -2.63 6.70
C VAL A 128 -13.62 -2.32 5.71
N VAL A 129 -13.12 -3.35 5.04
CA VAL A 129 -12.06 -3.24 4.04
C VAL A 129 -12.53 -3.84 2.72
N ALA A 130 -12.62 -3.01 1.67
CA ALA A 130 -12.81 -3.49 0.30
C ALA A 130 -11.46 -3.70 -0.38
N SER A 131 -11.26 -4.87 -1.01
CA SER A 131 -10.00 -5.20 -1.69
C SER A 131 -10.17 -6.36 -2.67
N ALA A 132 -9.27 -6.44 -3.64
CA ALA A 132 -9.18 -7.57 -4.57
C ALA A 132 -7.95 -8.47 -4.31
N GLY A 133 -7.28 -8.39 -3.15
CA GLY A 133 -6.11 -9.25 -2.91
C GLY A 133 -5.26 -8.87 -1.70
N ASN A 134 -4.06 -8.35 -1.93
CA ASN A 134 -3.02 -8.15 -0.90
C ASN A 134 -3.47 -7.34 0.32
N THR A 135 -4.28 -6.29 0.14
CA THR A 135 -4.82 -5.50 1.25
C THR A 135 -5.75 -6.36 2.12
N ALA A 136 -6.71 -7.07 1.51
CA ALA A 136 -7.62 -7.94 2.26
C ALA A 136 -6.85 -9.01 3.06
N ARG A 137 -5.86 -9.67 2.43
CA ARG A 137 -5.01 -10.68 3.08
C ARG A 137 -4.21 -10.10 4.25
N ALA A 138 -3.68 -8.89 4.11
CA ALA A 138 -2.92 -8.23 5.16
C ALA A 138 -3.82 -7.89 6.37
N PHE A 139 -4.95 -7.23 6.13
CA PHE A 139 -5.90 -6.90 7.21
C PHE A 139 -6.47 -8.17 7.86
N ALA A 140 -6.82 -9.20 7.06
CA ALA A 140 -7.29 -10.48 7.58
C ALA A 140 -6.31 -11.07 8.60
N ARG A 141 -5.01 -11.10 8.24
CA ARG A 141 -3.97 -11.61 9.12
C ARG A 141 -3.82 -10.77 10.38
N VAL A 142 -3.63 -9.45 10.24
CA VAL A 142 -3.40 -8.54 11.37
C VAL A 142 -4.57 -8.55 12.33
N CYS A 143 -5.80 -8.44 11.84
CA CYS A 143 -7.00 -8.46 12.66
C CYS A 143 -7.23 -9.82 13.34
N SER A 144 -6.97 -10.93 12.63
CA SER A 144 -7.08 -12.28 13.18
C SER A 144 -6.08 -12.54 14.31
N GLU A 145 -4.81 -12.14 14.14
CA GLU A 145 -3.77 -12.34 15.15
C GLU A 145 -3.96 -11.44 16.39
N ASN A 146 -4.65 -10.31 16.25
CA ASN A 146 -4.85 -9.32 17.30
C ASN A 146 -6.31 -9.18 17.78
N ASN A 147 -7.18 -10.11 17.38
CA ASN A 147 -8.60 -10.16 17.76
C ASN A 147 -9.37 -8.85 17.50
N ILE A 148 -9.14 -8.23 16.34
CA ILE A 148 -9.78 -6.99 15.91
C ILE A 148 -10.95 -7.33 14.98
N PRO A 149 -12.20 -6.87 15.26
CA PRO A 149 -13.34 -7.12 14.39
C PRO A 149 -13.14 -6.55 12.99
N LEU A 150 -13.27 -7.40 11.97
CA LEU A 150 -13.04 -7.05 10.57
C LEU A 150 -14.07 -7.68 9.66
N LEU A 151 -14.62 -6.88 8.75
CA LEU A 151 -15.38 -7.35 7.60
C LEU A 151 -14.63 -7.05 6.30
N LEU A 152 -14.36 -8.07 5.53
CA LEU A 152 -13.76 -7.96 4.20
C LEU A 152 -14.84 -8.02 3.13
N CYS A 153 -14.79 -7.12 2.17
CA CYS A 153 -15.60 -7.14 0.95
C CYS A 153 -14.68 -7.37 -0.25
N ILE A 154 -14.83 -8.51 -0.93
CA ILE A 154 -13.98 -8.88 -2.07
C ILE A 154 -14.80 -9.43 -3.23
N PRO A 155 -14.34 -9.30 -4.49
CA PRO A 155 -14.91 -10.05 -5.60
C PRO A 155 -14.73 -11.56 -5.40
N GLN A 156 -15.72 -12.38 -5.72
CA GLN A 156 -15.63 -13.83 -5.55
C GLN A 156 -14.48 -14.44 -6.37
N ASP A 157 -14.17 -13.88 -7.51
CA ASP A 157 -13.05 -14.34 -8.36
C ASP A 157 -11.66 -14.06 -7.76
N CYS A 158 -11.59 -13.23 -6.70
CA CYS A 158 -10.34 -12.92 -5.99
C CYS A 158 -10.12 -13.75 -4.71
N ILE A 159 -10.96 -14.74 -4.42
CA ILE A 159 -10.90 -15.55 -3.18
C ILE A 159 -9.57 -16.28 -3.02
N ASP A 160 -8.93 -16.71 -4.08
CA ASP A 160 -7.64 -17.39 -4.05
C ASP A 160 -6.50 -16.53 -3.47
N ALA A 161 -6.69 -15.22 -3.38
CA ALA A 161 -5.79 -14.33 -2.68
C ALA A 161 -5.91 -14.43 -1.13
N MET A 162 -6.98 -15.04 -0.61
CA MET A 162 -7.29 -15.10 0.83
C MET A 162 -6.71 -16.34 1.50
N TRP A 163 -5.40 -16.54 1.33
CA TRP A 163 -4.65 -17.59 2.00
C TRP A 163 -3.97 -17.09 3.29
N SER A 164 -3.78 -18.00 4.24
CA SER A 164 -3.09 -17.77 5.50
C SER A 164 -2.41 -19.05 5.99
N ALA A 165 -1.40 -18.93 6.89
CA ALA A 165 -0.72 -20.10 7.47
C ALA A 165 -1.58 -20.84 8.51
N LYS A 166 -2.65 -20.20 9.01
CA LYS A 166 -3.58 -20.77 10.02
C LYS A 166 -5.00 -20.31 9.70
N PRO A 167 -6.04 -21.04 10.12
CA PRO A 167 -7.40 -20.52 10.06
C PRO A 167 -7.52 -19.16 10.73
N LEU A 168 -8.27 -18.26 10.10
CA LEU A 168 -8.49 -16.92 10.66
C LEU A 168 -9.42 -17.00 11.89
N ASN A 169 -9.19 -16.10 12.85
CA ASN A 169 -10.04 -15.93 14.01
C ASN A 169 -11.49 -15.57 13.57
N PRO A 170 -12.53 -16.06 14.26
CA PRO A 170 -13.93 -15.74 13.97
C PRO A 170 -14.28 -14.25 13.95
N CYS A 171 -13.47 -13.38 14.55
CA CYS A 171 -13.64 -11.92 14.46
C CYS A 171 -13.44 -11.37 13.03
N VAL A 172 -12.85 -12.15 12.12
CA VAL A 172 -12.66 -11.80 10.71
C VAL A 172 -13.73 -12.48 9.87
N LYS A 173 -14.65 -11.69 9.33
CA LYS A 173 -15.67 -12.11 8.38
C LYS A 173 -15.32 -11.67 6.97
N LEU A 174 -15.78 -12.44 5.99
CA LEU A 174 -15.57 -12.18 4.58
C LEU A 174 -16.88 -12.31 3.82
N VAL A 175 -17.30 -11.25 3.17
CA VAL A 175 -18.40 -11.27 2.22
C VAL A 175 -17.87 -11.02 0.82
N ALA A 176 -18.45 -11.67 -0.16
CA ALA A 176 -18.04 -11.56 -1.56
C ALA A 176 -19.18 -11.00 -2.42
N THR A 177 -18.82 -10.23 -3.44
CA THR A 177 -19.70 -9.99 -4.59
C THR A 177 -19.62 -11.17 -5.55
N GLU A 178 -20.70 -11.45 -6.28
CA GLU A 178 -20.78 -12.59 -7.19
C GLU A 178 -19.67 -12.63 -8.25
N ARG A 179 -19.52 -13.79 -8.91
CA ARG A 179 -18.55 -13.96 -10.00
C ARG A 179 -18.76 -12.98 -11.13
N GLY A 180 -17.66 -12.53 -11.75
CA GLY A 180 -17.66 -11.51 -12.81
C GLY A 180 -17.75 -10.07 -12.29
N SER A 181 -17.86 -9.87 -10.97
CA SER A 181 -17.71 -8.56 -10.33
C SER A 181 -16.25 -8.17 -10.22
N ASP A 182 -16.00 -6.90 -9.93
CA ASP A 182 -14.64 -6.38 -9.76
C ASP A 182 -14.44 -5.63 -8.42
N TYR A 183 -13.25 -5.08 -8.24
CA TYR A 183 -12.89 -4.32 -7.04
C TYR A 183 -13.84 -3.14 -6.77
N PHE A 184 -14.37 -2.51 -7.81
CA PHE A 184 -15.29 -1.39 -7.67
C PHE A 184 -16.64 -1.83 -7.10
N ASP A 185 -17.11 -3.02 -7.48
CA ASP A 185 -18.33 -3.63 -6.94
C ASP A 185 -18.15 -3.96 -5.44
N ALA A 186 -16.98 -4.45 -5.05
CA ALA A 186 -16.66 -4.69 -3.64
C ALA A 186 -16.60 -3.37 -2.82
N ILE A 187 -16.12 -2.26 -3.40
CA ILE A 187 -16.20 -0.93 -2.78
C ILE A 187 -17.66 -0.50 -2.61
N TYR A 188 -18.50 -0.70 -3.63
CA TYR A 188 -19.92 -0.37 -3.54
C TYR A 188 -20.63 -1.14 -2.42
N LEU A 189 -20.38 -2.45 -2.32
CA LEU A 189 -20.87 -3.29 -1.22
C LEU A 189 -20.41 -2.75 0.14
N SER A 190 -19.13 -2.40 0.28
CA SER A 190 -18.59 -1.84 1.52
C SER A 190 -19.23 -0.51 1.92
N ASN A 191 -19.59 0.33 0.94
CA ASN A 191 -20.27 1.61 1.21
C ASN A 191 -21.68 1.40 1.76
N ILE A 192 -22.45 0.45 1.21
CA ILE A 192 -23.77 0.09 1.74
C ILE A 192 -23.67 -0.35 3.22
N ILE A 193 -22.69 -1.20 3.51
CA ILE A 193 -22.49 -1.73 4.87
C ILE A 193 -22.09 -0.62 5.85
N CYS A 194 -21.25 0.31 5.43
CA CYS A 194 -20.80 1.43 6.26
C CYS A 194 -21.88 2.50 6.52
N GLU A 195 -23.10 2.36 5.98
CA GLU A 195 -24.27 3.16 6.40
C GLU A 195 -24.77 2.73 7.81
N LEU A 196 -24.39 1.55 8.28
CA LEU A 196 -24.71 1.07 9.62
C LEU A 196 -23.70 1.59 10.65
N ASP A 197 -24.16 2.13 11.77
CA ASP A 197 -23.31 2.71 12.83
C ASP A 197 -22.27 1.74 13.42
N LYS A 198 -22.52 0.44 13.35
CA LYS A 198 -21.61 -0.61 13.82
C LYS A 198 -20.36 -0.73 12.97
N PHE A 199 -20.41 -0.29 11.72
CA PHE A 199 -19.35 -0.47 10.73
C PHE A 199 -18.69 0.86 10.37
N TYR A 200 -17.38 0.84 10.12
CA TYR A 200 -16.67 2.02 9.66
C TYR A 200 -15.66 1.65 8.54
N PRO A 201 -15.51 2.52 7.53
CA PRO A 201 -14.59 2.25 6.44
C PRO A 201 -13.13 2.38 6.91
N GLU A 202 -12.25 1.54 6.39
CA GLU A 202 -10.81 1.66 6.59
C GLU A 202 -10.28 2.99 6.05
N GLY A 203 -10.88 3.51 4.97
CA GLY A 203 -10.63 4.87 4.45
C GLY A 203 -9.68 4.96 3.25
N GLY A 204 -9.04 3.87 2.86
CA GLY A 204 -8.17 3.86 1.68
C GLY A 204 -7.04 4.90 1.77
N ALA A 205 -6.75 5.56 0.67
CA ALA A 205 -5.71 6.58 0.60
C ALA A 205 -5.95 7.82 1.51
N LYS A 206 -7.18 8.06 1.95
CA LYS A 206 -7.50 9.13 2.90
C LYS A 206 -7.00 8.84 4.31
N ASN A 207 -6.84 7.57 4.66
CA ASN A 207 -6.34 7.17 5.96
C ASN A 207 -4.85 7.48 6.09
N VAL A 208 -4.49 8.38 7.01
CA VAL A 208 -3.09 8.78 7.26
C VAL A 208 -2.24 7.61 7.73
N ALA A 209 -2.78 6.71 8.56
CA ALA A 209 -2.04 5.55 9.05
C ALA A 209 -1.71 4.57 7.92
N ARG A 210 -2.60 4.42 6.92
CA ARG A 210 -2.31 3.63 5.71
C ARG A 210 -1.07 4.17 4.99
N ARG A 211 -1.03 5.48 4.74
CA ARG A 211 0.12 6.10 4.05
C ARG A 211 1.38 6.06 4.89
N ASP A 212 1.32 6.41 6.16
CA ASP A 212 2.50 6.42 7.03
C ASP A 212 3.04 5.01 7.27
N GLY A 213 2.16 4.00 7.37
CA GLY A 213 2.56 2.60 7.37
C GLY A 213 3.33 2.20 6.11
N MET A 214 2.81 2.53 4.92
CA MET A 214 3.54 2.32 3.65
C MET A 214 4.82 3.15 3.58
N GLY A 215 4.85 4.35 4.16
CA GLY A 215 6.02 5.22 4.24
C GLY A 215 7.20 4.59 4.98
N THR A 216 6.97 3.57 5.82
CA THR A 216 8.04 2.84 6.51
C THR A 216 9.04 2.19 5.56
N THR A 217 8.67 1.97 4.30
CA THR A 217 9.60 1.55 3.23
C THR A 217 10.72 2.57 3.02
N VAL A 218 10.37 3.86 2.97
CA VAL A 218 11.34 4.96 2.85
C VAL A 218 12.08 5.17 4.16
N LEU A 219 11.41 4.98 5.31
CA LEU A 219 12.09 5.08 6.61
C LEU A 219 13.19 4.02 6.71
N SER A 220 12.92 2.79 6.29
CA SER A 220 13.91 1.71 6.21
C SER A 220 15.06 2.08 5.25
N ALA A 221 14.74 2.57 4.05
CA ALA A 221 15.74 2.90 3.05
C ALA A 221 16.67 4.02 3.53
N VAL A 222 16.12 5.16 3.93
CA VAL A 222 16.92 6.33 4.30
C VAL A 222 17.80 6.07 5.52
N THR A 223 17.27 5.36 6.53
CA THR A 223 18.05 5.02 7.74
C THR A 223 19.15 3.98 7.47
N THR A 224 18.95 3.07 6.50
CA THR A 224 19.96 2.07 6.10
C THR A 224 21.02 2.69 5.18
N ILE A 225 20.62 3.52 4.22
CA ILE A 225 21.52 4.17 3.26
C ILE A 225 22.34 5.29 3.92
N GLY A 226 21.78 5.93 4.94
CA GLY A 226 22.36 7.10 5.61
C GLY A 226 22.15 8.43 4.89
N ARG A 227 21.38 8.43 3.79
CA ARG A 227 20.97 9.62 3.04
C ARG A 227 19.65 9.39 2.30
N ILE A 228 18.99 10.48 1.90
CA ILE A 228 17.84 10.40 0.98
C ILE A 228 18.34 9.92 -0.40
N PRO A 229 17.72 8.87 -1.00
CA PRO A 229 18.01 8.46 -2.36
C PRO A 229 17.73 9.56 -3.40
N ASP A 230 18.31 9.44 -4.57
CA ASP A 230 18.06 10.36 -5.69
C ASP A 230 16.77 9.97 -6.44
N TYR A 231 16.50 8.66 -6.52
CA TYR A 231 15.35 8.10 -7.22
C TYR A 231 14.62 7.04 -6.37
N TYR A 232 13.31 7.01 -6.52
CA TYR A 232 12.42 6.00 -5.95
C TYR A 232 11.63 5.30 -7.04
N PHE A 233 11.72 3.99 -7.15
CA PHE A 233 10.97 3.17 -8.10
C PHE A 233 9.90 2.33 -7.41
N GLN A 234 8.66 2.38 -7.93
CA GLN A 234 7.54 1.55 -7.47
C GLN A 234 6.47 1.40 -8.54
N ALA A 235 5.89 0.21 -8.67
CA ALA A 235 4.64 0.02 -9.38
C ALA A 235 3.44 0.52 -8.55
N VAL A 236 2.47 1.15 -9.20
CA VAL A 236 1.33 1.78 -8.53
C VAL A 236 0.00 1.31 -9.10
N GLY A 237 -0.88 0.80 -8.24
CA GLY A 237 -2.30 0.62 -8.53
C GLY A 237 -3.08 1.89 -8.20
N SER A 238 -3.08 2.30 -6.93
CA SER A 238 -3.70 3.56 -6.47
C SER A 238 -2.74 4.74 -6.39
N GLY A 239 -1.44 4.52 -6.38
CA GLY A 239 -0.44 5.55 -6.11
C GLY A 239 -0.23 5.89 -4.64
N THR A 240 -0.99 5.28 -3.72
CA THR A 240 -0.92 5.58 -2.27
C THR A 240 0.49 5.37 -1.70
N GLY A 241 1.21 4.31 -2.12
CA GLY A 241 2.59 4.06 -1.68
C GLY A 241 3.58 5.14 -2.14
N ALA A 242 3.41 5.67 -3.35
CA ALA A 242 4.26 6.76 -3.85
C ALA A 242 3.96 8.09 -3.14
N ILE A 243 2.68 8.38 -2.84
CA ILE A 243 2.30 9.52 -1.99
C ILE A 243 2.94 9.39 -0.60
N ALA A 244 2.89 8.19 -0.02
CA ALA A 244 3.53 7.90 1.27
C ALA A 244 5.05 8.10 1.23
N ALA A 245 5.71 7.68 0.15
CA ALA A 245 7.14 7.89 -0.07
C ALA A 245 7.50 9.39 -0.13
N TRP A 246 6.72 10.18 -0.85
CA TRP A 246 6.86 11.63 -0.89
C TRP A 246 6.67 12.29 0.48
N GLU A 247 5.63 11.91 1.22
CA GLU A 247 5.37 12.42 2.58
C GLU A 247 6.52 12.05 3.54
N ALA A 248 7.03 10.83 3.49
CA ALA A 248 8.18 10.39 4.29
C ALA A 248 9.46 11.14 3.93
N ASN A 249 9.74 11.34 2.63
CA ASN A 249 10.89 12.12 2.17
C ASN A 249 10.85 13.56 2.72
N LYS A 250 9.70 14.24 2.66
CA LYS A 250 9.56 15.60 3.21
C LYS A 250 9.83 15.65 4.71
N ARG A 251 9.46 14.60 5.46
CA ARG A 251 9.82 14.50 6.89
C ARG A 251 11.33 14.38 7.09
N PHE A 252 12.03 13.61 6.26
CA PHE A 252 13.50 13.53 6.33
C PHE A 252 14.21 14.83 5.96
N ILE A 253 13.67 15.63 5.04
CA ILE A 253 14.19 16.97 4.75
C ILE A 253 14.07 17.86 6.00
N VAL A 254 12.95 17.79 6.71
CA VAL A 254 12.75 18.52 7.98
C VAL A 254 13.65 17.98 9.10
N ASP A 255 13.90 16.67 9.13
CA ASP A 255 14.85 16.02 10.05
C ASP A 255 16.28 16.59 9.88
N GLY A 256 16.70 16.86 8.66
CA GLY A 256 17.95 17.55 8.30
C GLY A 256 19.21 16.70 8.35
N ARG A 257 19.18 15.48 8.88
CA ARG A 257 20.37 14.59 9.04
C ARG A 257 20.72 13.80 7.78
N TYR A 258 19.78 13.64 6.85
CA TYR A 258 19.89 12.72 5.71
C TYR A 258 19.98 13.41 4.34
N GLY A 259 20.06 14.72 4.32
CA GLY A 259 20.08 15.54 3.11
C GLY A 259 18.79 16.36 2.95
N ASN A 260 18.72 17.13 1.86
CA ASN A 260 17.62 18.04 1.57
C ASN A 260 17.03 17.86 0.16
N ASN A 261 17.42 16.80 -0.54
CA ASN A 261 16.88 16.51 -1.87
C ASN A 261 15.50 15.88 -1.82
N LEU A 262 14.65 16.24 -2.78
CA LEU A 262 13.42 15.50 -3.07
C LEU A 262 13.76 14.34 -4.00
N MET A 263 13.52 13.13 -3.52
CA MET A 263 13.69 11.89 -4.25
C MET A 263 12.72 11.85 -5.43
N LYS A 264 13.22 11.76 -6.67
CA LYS A 264 12.37 11.69 -7.86
C LYS A 264 11.55 10.41 -7.86
N LEU A 265 10.23 10.55 -7.90
CA LEU A 265 9.31 9.42 -7.93
C LEU A 265 9.19 8.88 -9.35
N MET A 266 9.73 7.71 -9.60
CA MET A 266 9.69 6.99 -10.87
C MET A 266 8.69 5.85 -10.73
N VAL A 267 7.42 6.11 -11.05
CA VAL A 267 6.34 5.15 -10.78
C VAL A 267 5.80 4.53 -12.06
N SER A 268 5.23 3.34 -11.96
CA SER A 268 4.83 2.58 -13.13
C SER A 268 3.46 1.92 -12.99
N GLN A 269 2.74 1.86 -14.11
CA GLN A 269 1.54 1.06 -14.27
C GLN A 269 1.76 0.02 -15.36
N ASN A 270 0.93 -1.03 -15.39
CA ASN A 270 1.03 -2.04 -16.43
C ASN A 270 -0.08 -1.90 -17.48
N ILE A 271 0.32 -2.03 -18.75
CA ILE A 271 -0.56 -2.06 -19.91
C ILE A 271 -1.46 -3.33 -19.83
N PRO A 272 -2.76 -3.27 -20.20
CA PRO A 272 -3.40 -2.18 -20.97
C PRO A 272 -4.12 -1.11 -20.13
N PHE A 273 -4.05 -1.14 -18.80
CA PHE A 273 -4.81 -0.23 -17.95
C PHE A 273 -3.91 0.76 -17.20
N THR A 274 -3.67 1.94 -17.79
CA THR A 274 -2.67 2.92 -17.35
C THR A 274 -3.25 4.33 -17.13
N PRO A 275 -4.38 4.51 -16.40
CA PRO A 275 -5.10 5.77 -16.36
C PRO A 275 -4.29 6.94 -15.78
N MET A 276 -3.41 6.68 -14.81
CA MET A 276 -2.56 7.73 -14.24
C MET A 276 -1.40 8.08 -15.16
N TYR A 277 -0.78 7.08 -15.79
CA TYR A 277 0.27 7.29 -16.79
C TYR A 277 -0.24 8.11 -17.97
N ASP A 278 -1.42 7.76 -18.51
CA ASP A 278 -2.02 8.46 -19.65
C ASP A 278 -2.33 9.91 -19.29
N ALA A 279 -2.91 10.16 -18.13
CA ALA A 279 -3.17 11.51 -17.64
C ALA A 279 -1.87 12.30 -17.41
N TRP A 280 -0.84 11.68 -16.81
CA TRP A 280 0.45 12.30 -16.57
C TRP A 280 1.15 12.71 -17.88
N LYS A 281 1.21 11.80 -18.85
CA LYS A 281 1.83 12.08 -20.18
C LYS A 281 1.04 13.13 -20.98
N ALA A 282 -0.26 13.26 -20.75
CA ALA A 282 -1.07 14.35 -21.29
C ALA A 282 -0.94 15.69 -20.54
N GLY A 283 -0.15 15.74 -19.45
CA GLY A 283 -0.04 16.93 -18.59
C GLY A 283 -1.34 17.26 -17.83
N SER A 284 -2.24 16.29 -17.68
CA SER A 284 -3.55 16.48 -17.07
C SER A 284 -3.56 16.07 -15.60
N ARG A 285 -4.09 16.96 -14.74
CA ARG A 285 -4.40 16.59 -13.35
C ARG A 285 -5.63 15.67 -13.27
N ALA A 286 -6.58 15.80 -14.18
CA ALA A 286 -7.74 14.92 -14.25
C ALA A 286 -7.42 13.64 -14.99
N LEU A 287 -7.92 12.51 -14.48
CA LEU A 287 -7.82 11.24 -15.21
C LEU A 287 -8.59 11.36 -16.52
N LEU A 288 -8.05 10.75 -17.57
CA LEU A 288 -8.74 10.63 -18.84
C LEU A 288 -9.85 9.56 -18.74
N PRO A 289 -10.88 9.62 -19.60
CA PRO A 289 -11.89 8.57 -19.67
C PRO A 289 -11.23 7.21 -19.94
N VAL A 290 -11.64 6.19 -19.20
CA VAL A 290 -11.13 4.81 -19.33
C VAL A 290 -12.25 3.87 -19.78
N ASP A 291 -11.88 2.82 -20.49
CA ASP A 291 -12.79 1.73 -20.83
C ASP A 291 -12.91 0.77 -19.63
N ASP A 292 -14.10 0.70 -19.04
CA ASP A 292 -14.40 -0.15 -17.90
C ASP A 292 -14.19 -1.65 -18.19
N THR A 293 -14.35 -2.07 -19.44
CA THR A 293 -14.11 -3.48 -19.82
C THR A 293 -12.63 -3.85 -19.76
N VAL A 294 -11.75 -2.91 -20.08
CA VAL A 294 -10.28 -3.08 -19.94
C VAL A 294 -9.90 -3.15 -18.47
N ALA A 295 -10.49 -2.27 -17.63
CA ALA A 295 -10.24 -2.27 -16.20
C ALA A 295 -10.63 -3.61 -15.53
N ARG A 296 -11.78 -4.19 -15.92
CA ARG A 296 -12.22 -5.50 -15.40
C ARG A 296 -11.26 -6.62 -15.76
N LYS A 297 -10.78 -6.69 -16.98
CA LYS A 297 -9.79 -7.69 -17.43
C LYS A 297 -8.46 -7.55 -16.68
N GLN A 298 -8.00 -6.33 -16.47
CA GLN A 298 -6.73 -6.06 -15.83
C GLN A 298 -6.73 -6.28 -14.32
N ALA A 299 -7.90 -6.17 -13.67
CA ALA A 299 -8.05 -6.39 -12.23
C ALA A 299 -7.64 -7.81 -11.79
N GLU A 300 -7.71 -8.78 -12.69
CA GLU A 300 -7.31 -10.16 -12.45
C GLU A 300 -5.78 -10.36 -12.44
N GLU A 301 -5.02 -9.42 -13.00
CA GLU A 301 -3.59 -9.64 -13.23
C GLU A 301 -2.69 -8.85 -12.27
N ILE A 302 -2.68 -7.49 -12.29
CA ILE A 302 -1.68 -6.78 -11.48
C ILE A 302 -2.24 -5.59 -10.69
N CYS A 303 -2.65 -4.50 -11.33
CA CYS A 303 -3.01 -3.26 -10.64
C CYS A 303 -4.08 -2.48 -11.39
N ALA A 304 -5.35 -2.67 -11.08
CA ALA A 304 -6.41 -1.83 -11.62
C ALA A 304 -7.11 -1.03 -10.52
N ASN A 305 -7.02 0.28 -10.57
CA ASN A 305 -7.84 1.18 -9.76
C ASN A 305 -8.44 2.27 -10.66
N ARG A 306 -9.76 2.25 -10.82
CA ARG A 306 -10.47 3.20 -11.69
C ARG A 306 -10.53 4.62 -11.12
N LYS A 307 -10.43 4.78 -9.80
CA LYS A 307 -10.51 6.08 -9.10
C LYS A 307 -9.36 6.24 -8.10
N PRO A 308 -8.10 6.24 -8.57
CA PRO A 308 -6.94 6.45 -7.69
C PRO A 308 -6.91 7.88 -7.15
N PRO A 309 -6.23 8.14 -6.02
CA PRO A 309 -6.04 9.48 -5.46
C PRO A 309 -5.01 10.30 -6.27
N TYR A 310 -5.14 10.33 -7.59
CA TYR A 310 -4.23 11.02 -8.50
C TYR A 310 -4.50 12.52 -8.52
N SER A 311 -5.77 12.90 -8.75
CA SER A 311 -6.20 14.29 -8.95
C SER A 311 -6.35 15.10 -7.66
N LEU A 312 -6.47 14.41 -6.51
CA LEU A 312 -6.67 15.06 -5.21
C LEU A 312 -5.50 15.99 -4.88
N LYS A 313 -5.77 17.08 -4.17
CA LYS A 313 -4.69 17.92 -3.61
C LYS A 313 -3.91 17.11 -2.57
N GLY A 314 -2.60 17.05 -2.72
CA GLY A 314 -1.74 16.13 -1.99
C GLY A 314 -1.73 14.70 -2.54
N GLY A 315 -2.35 14.46 -3.69
CA GLY A 315 -2.36 13.19 -4.39
C GLY A 315 -1.12 12.96 -5.27
N LEU A 316 -1.17 11.92 -6.10
CA LEU A 316 -0.01 11.48 -6.88
C LEU A 316 0.45 12.55 -7.90
N PHE A 317 -0.48 13.30 -8.50
CA PHE A 317 -0.11 14.39 -9.43
C PHE A 317 0.77 15.45 -8.76
N ASP A 318 0.42 15.86 -7.51
CA ASP A 318 1.24 16.82 -6.77
C ASP A 318 2.59 16.25 -6.37
N ALA A 319 2.60 14.98 -5.95
CA ALA A 319 3.83 14.29 -5.56
C ALA A 319 4.82 14.18 -6.74
N LEU A 320 4.35 13.79 -7.92
CA LEU A 320 5.17 13.73 -9.14
C LEU A 320 5.66 15.11 -9.57
N THR A 321 4.77 16.11 -9.53
CA THR A 321 5.12 17.49 -9.92
C THR A 321 6.19 18.08 -9.00
N GLU A 322 6.02 17.94 -7.67
CA GLU A 322 6.97 18.51 -6.69
C GLU A 322 8.33 17.80 -6.74
N THR A 323 8.36 16.49 -6.98
CA THR A 323 9.61 15.71 -7.01
C THR A 323 10.32 15.73 -8.37
N GLY A 324 9.72 16.28 -9.41
CA GLY A 324 10.21 16.16 -10.78
C GLY A 324 10.26 14.69 -11.25
N GLY A 325 9.32 13.89 -10.76
CA GLY A 325 9.21 12.47 -11.08
C GLY A 325 8.61 12.19 -12.44
N ASP A 326 8.49 10.93 -12.78
CA ASP A 326 7.87 10.49 -14.04
C ASP A 326 7.09 9.18 -13.88
N MET A 327 6.31 8.84 -14.92
CA MET A 327 5.55 7.59 -14.99
C MET A 327 5.96 6.74 -16.18
N PHE A 328 5.90 5.42 -15.99
CA PHE A 328 6.19 4.40 -16.99
C PHE A 328 4.99 3.49 -17.22
N ALA A 329 4.83 3.02 -18.45
CA ALA A 329 3.88 1.98 -18.82
C ALA A 329 4.64 0.73 -19.23
N ILE A 330 4.34 -0.40 -18.58
CA ILE A 330 5.08 -1.66 -18.69
C ILE A 330 4.10 -2.74 -19.15
N SER A 331 4.50 -3.57 -20.11
CA SER A 331 3.70 -4.71 -20.54
C SER A 331 3.76 -5.86 -19.52
N ASN A 332 2.80 -6.80 -19.63
CA ASN A 332 2.81 -7.98 -18.78
C ASN A 332 4.06 -8.85 -19.02
N GLU A 333 4.51 -8.93 -20.28
CA GLU A 333 5.73 -9.65 -20.66
C GLU A 333 6.96 -9.04 -20.00
N GLU A 334 7.12 -7.71 -20.06
CA GLU A 334 8.22 -7.00 -19.40
C GLU A 334 8.18 -7.18 -17.89
N ALA A 335 6.99 -7.18 -17.28
CA ALA A 335 6.82 -7.44 -15.85
C ALA A 335 7.28 -8.88 -15.48
N MET A 336 6.90 -9.88 -16.26
CA MET A 336 7.33 -11.27 -16.06
C MET A 336 8.84 -11.44 -16.24
N GLU A 337 9.43 -10.80 -17.26
CA GLU A 337 10.90 -10.74 -17.41
C GLU A 337 11.57 -10.10 -16.20
N GLY A 338 10.97 -9.03 -15.65
CA GLY A 338 11.43 -8.36 -14.44
C GLY A 338 11.43 -9.28 -13.22
N MET A 339 10.40 -10.12 -13.06
CA MET A 339 10.33 -11.12 -12.00
C MET A 339 11.45 -12.16 -12.13
N VAL A 340 11.61 -12.73 -13.34
CA VAL A 340 12.66 -13.74 -13.61
C VAL A 340 14.06 -13.14 -13.41
N LEU A 341 14.27 -11.90 -13.85
CA LEU A 341 15.54 -11.20 -13.65
C LEU A 341 15.83 -11.03 -12.16
N PHE A 342 14.86 -10.55 -11.38
CA PHE A 342 15.03 -10.34 -9.95
C PHE A 342 15.31 -11.65 -9.21
N GLU A 343 14.54 -12.70 -9.46
CA GLU A 343 14.75 -14.01 -8.82
C GLU A 343 16.15 -14.58 -9.16
N ARG A 344 16.59 -14.46 -10.41
CA ARG A 344 17.92 -14.92 -10.85
C ARG A 344 19.06 -14.17 -10.14
N THR A 345 18.91 -12.86 -9.94
CA THR A 345 19.98 -11.98 -9.44
C THR A 345 19.99 -11.85 -7.92
N GLU A 346 18.81 -11.89 -7.28
CA GLU A 346 18.66 -11.70 -5.83
C GLU A 346 18.33 -13.00 -5.07
N GLY A 347 17.83 -14.05 -5.79
CA GLY A 347 17.61 -15.37 -5.20
C GLY A 347 16.27 -15.55 -4.48
N ILE A 348 15.28 -14.68 -4.72
CA ILE A 348 13.94 -14.76 -4.13
C ILE A 348 12.88 -14.34 -5.13
N ASP A 349 11.71 -15.00 -5.09
CA ASP A 349 10.55 -14.65 -5.90
C ASP A 349 9.94 -13.30 -5.50
N ILE A 350 9.38 -12.59 -6.50
CA ILE A 350 8.62 -11.35 -6.29
C ILE A 350 7.25 -11.42 -6.95
N GLU A 351 6.31 -10.60 -6.47
CA GLU A 351 4.98 -10.48 -7.07
C GLU A 351 5.00 -9.71 -8.40
N PRO A 352 4.01 -9.93 -9.30
CA PRO A 352 3.94 -9.25 -10.60
C PRO A 352 4.04 -7.72 -10.52
N ALA A 353 3.41 -7.09 -9.55
CA ALA A 353 3.54 -5.64 -9.34
C ALA A 353 4.99 -5.21 -9.07
N ALA A 354 5.76 -5.99 -8.32
CA ALA A 354 7.18 -5.73 -8.12
C ALA A 354 7.99 -5.95 -9.42
N GLY A 355 7.61 -6.94 -10.23
CA GLY A 355 8.16 -7.15 -11.59
C GLY A 355 7.98 -5.93 -12.49
N VAL A 356 6.81 -5.27 -12.42
CA VAL A 356 6.57 -3.99 -13.13
C VAL A 356 7.56 -2.91 -12.68
N ALA A 357 7.89 -2.81 -11.40
CA ALA A 357 8.87 -1.84 -10.89
C ALA A 357 10.30 -2.15 -11.40
N VAL A 358 10.70 -3.43 -11.42
CA VAL A 358 11.99 -3.85 -12.00
C VAL A 358 12.08 -3.52 -13.47
N ALA A 359 11.04 -3.81 -14.25
CA ALA A 359 10.98 -3.49 -15.68
C ALA A 359 11.02 -1.98 -15.93
N SER A 360 10.36 -1.17 -15.10
CA SER A 360 10.41 0.29 -15.23
C SER A 360 11.80 0.86 -14.94
N LEU A 361 12.55 0.29 -13.99
CA LEU A 361 13.95 0.65 -13.76
C LEU A 361 14.81 0.32 -14.99
N LYS A 362 14.65 -0.89 -15.58
CA LYS A 362 15.33 -1.24 -16.85
C LYS A 362 15.00 -0.23 -17.96
N GLN A 363 13.73 0.14 -18.09
CA GLN A 363 13.30 1.11 -19.10
C GLN A 363 13.92 2.49 -18.86
N ALA A 364 13.94 2.96 -17.60
CA ALA A 364 14.52 4.24 -17.22
C ALA A 364 16.03 4.32 -17.53
N ILE A 365 16.79 3.25 -17.27
CA ILE A 365 18.20 3.15 -17.61
C ILE A 365 18.39 3.20 -19.14
N ARG A 366 17.64 2.39 -19.87
CA ARG A 366 17.71 2.31 -21.34
C ARG A 366 17.43 3.65 -22.03
N THR A 367 16.53 4.45 -21.45
CA THR A 367 16.14 5.76 -22.00
C THR A 367 16.98 6.92 -21.47
N GLY A 368 17.93 6.67 -20.57
CA GLY A 368 18.73 7.71 -19.93
C GLY A 368 17.94 8.61 -18.98
N ALA A 369 16.82 8.11 -18.43
CA ALA A 369 15.99 8.84 -17.47
C ALA A 369 16.57 8.84 -16.04
N VAL A 370 17.58 8.00 -15.79
CA VAL A 370 18.33 7.93 -14.54
C VAL A 370 19.83 7.84 -14.81
N GLU A 371 20.62 8.45 -13.95
CA GLU A 371 22.07 8.33 -13.96
C GLU A 371 22.49 7.01 -13.31
N THR A 372 23.50 6.32 -13.89
CA THR A 372 23.93 4.99 -13.41
C THR A 372 24.72 5.02 -12.11
N ASP A 373 25.22 6.19 -11.71
CA ASP A 373 25.92 6.47 -10.45
C ASP A 373 25.03 7.11 -9.37
N ALA A 374 23.74 7.31 -9.66
CA ALA A 374 22.78 7.81 -8.70
C ALA A 374 22.43 6.77 -7.63
N VAL A 375 22.06 7.24 -6.45
CA VAL A 375 21.52 6.37 -5.38
C VAL A 375 20.05 6.10 -5.66
N ILE A 376 19.74 4.87 -6.01
CA ILE A 376 18.39 4.43 -6.42
C ILE A 376 17.80 3.53 -5.35
N MET A 377 16.57 3.85 -4.92
CA MET A 377 15.74 2.99 -4.10
C MET A 377 14.71 2.28 -5.00
N LEU A 378 14.82 0.96 -5.11
CA LEU A 378 13.82 0.10 -5.74
C LEU A 378 12.93 -0.52 -4.66
N ASN A 379 11.66 -0.11 -4.62
CA ASN A 379 10.70 -0.65 -3.67
C ASN A 379 10.03 -1.92 -4.23
N ILE A 380 10.46 -3.07 -3.75
CA ILE A 380 9.85 -4.37 -4.04
C ILE A 380 8.67 -4.54 -3.09
N THR A 381 7.46 -4.31 -3.63
CA THR A 381 6.22 -4.21 -2.86
C THR A 381 5.66 -5.55 -2.39
N GLY A 382 6.19 -6.66 -2.91
CA GLY A 382 5.82 -8.00 -2.49
C GLY A 382 6.75 -9.06 -3.05
N GLY A 383 6.95 -10.13 -2.26
CA GLY A 383 7.78 -11.27 -2.66
C GLY A 383 7.94 -12.31 -1.56
N GLY A 384 8.61 -13.41 -1.91
CA GLY A 384 8.83 -14.55 -1.02
C GLY A 384 7.57 -15.37 -0.76
N ILE A 385 6.54 -15.24 -1.60
CA ILE A 385 5.29 -15.99 -1.44
C ILE A 385 5.49 -17.47 -1.77
N ALA A 386 6.25 -17.79 -2.80
CA ALA A 386 6.58 -19.16 -3.15
C ALA A 386 7.36 -19.82 -2.01
N LYS A 387 8.37 -19.11 -1.46
CA LYS A 387 9.12 -19.55 -0.28
C LYS A 387 8.21 -19.75 0.93
N PHE A 388 7.34 -18.79 1.24
CA PHE A 388 6.42 -18.90 2.38
C PHE A 388 5.50 -20.12 2.26
N LYS A 389 4.89 -20.34 1.08
CA LYS A 389 3.99 -21.47 0.81
C LYS A 389 4.72 -22.81 0.80
N LYS A 390 6.01 -22.84 0.49
CA LYS A 390 6.84 -24.05 0.60
C LYS A 390 7.13 -24.42 2.05
N GLU A 391 7.35 -23.43 2.91
CA GLU A 391 7.67 -23.60 4.33
C GLU A 391 6.43 -23.78 5.21
N ASN A 392 5.25 -23.34 4.75
CA ASN A 392 4.02 -23.34 5.53
C ASN A 392 2.88 -23.99 4.75
N LYS A 393 2.11 -24.86 5.42
CA LYS A 393 0.83 -25.31 4.88
C LYS A 393 -0.16 -24.14 4.95
N VAL A 394 -0.65 -23.68 3.80
CA VAL A 394 -1.63 -22.59 3.76
C VAL A 394 -3.07 -23.13 3.71
N VAL A 395 -3.97 -22.35 4.28
CA VAL A 395 -5.43 -22.56 4.25
C VAL A 395 -6.08 -21.34 3.60
N TYR A 396 -7.23 -21.52 2.96
CA TYR A 396 -7.97 -20.49 2.24
C TYR A 396 -9.27 -20.16 2.97
N LYS A 397 -9.50 -18.86 3.26
CA LYS A 397 -10.76 -18.38 3.83
C LYS A 397 -11.82 -18.38 2.72
N GLN A 398 -12.93 -19.08 2.97
CA GLN A 398 -14.11 -19.01 2.12
C GLN A 398 -15.02 -17.85 2.56
N PRO A 399 -15.83 -17.27 1.67
CA PRO A 399 -16.83 -16.26 2.05
C PRO A 399 -17.82 -16.81 3.06
N ASP A 400 -18.17 -15.98 4.04
CA ASP A 400 -19.27 -16.26 4.96
C ASP A 400 -20.62 -16.03 4.27
N CYS A 401 -20.64 -15.10 3.26
CA CYS A 401 -21.79 -14.84 2.39
C CYS A 401 -21.34 -14.32 1.02
N VAL A 402 -22.15 -14.56 -0.02
CA VAL A 402 -21.96 -14.01 -1.38
C VAL A 402 -23.23 -13.24 -1.77
N PHE A 403 -23.07 -12.00 -2.22
CA PHE A 403 -24.14 -11.14 -2.68
C PHE A 403 -24.14 -11.01 -4.21
N ALA A 404 -25.30 -11.14 -4.83
CA ALA A 404 -25.49 -10.72 -6.22
C ALA A 404 -25.42 -9.18 -6.31
N LEU A 405 -25.05 -8.65 -7.47
CA LEU A 405 -24.89 -7.20 -7.66
C LEU A 405 -26.22 -6.42 -7.54
N ASP A 406 -27.33 -7.09 -7.75
CA ASP A 406 -28.70 -6.55 -7.64
C ASP A 406 -29.36 -6.87 -6.28
N THR A 407 -28.62 -7.39 -5.30
CA THR A 407 -29.17 -7.66 -3.96
C THR A 407 -29.60 -6.35 -3.31
N ASP A 408 -30.82 -6.37 -2.75
CA ASP A 408 -31.39 -5.23 -2.03
C ASP A 408 -30.49 -4.78 -0.86
N PRO A 409 -30.21 -3.46 -0.73
CA PRO A 409 -29.35 -2.94 0.33
C PRO A 409 -29.76 -3.30 1.75
N ASP A 410 -31.06 -3.38 2.05
CA ASP A 410 -31.54 -3.71 3.40
C ASP A 410 -31.27 -5.19 3.70
N THR A 411 -31.45 -6.09 2.71
CA THR A 411 -31.07 -7.50 2.82
C THR A 411 -29.56 -7.67 3.08
N ILE A 412 -28.71 -6.87 2.42
CA ILE A 412 -27.26 -6.86 2.68
C ILE A 412 -26.98 -6.47 4.15
N LYS A 413 -27.59 -5.38 4.62
CA LYS A 413 -27.39 -4.85 5.98
C LYS A 413 -27.84 -5.85 7.05
N GLU A 414 -29.01 -6.46 6.88
CA GLU A 414 -29.53 -7.47 7.82
C GLU A 414 -28.59 -8.69 7.88
N THR A 415 -28.23 -9.26 6.73
CA THR A 415 -27.33 -10.42 6.64
C THR A 415 -25.98 -10.16 7.29
N VAL A 416 -25.38 -8.98 7.03
CA VAL A 416 -24.08 -8.64 7.59
C VAL A 416 -24.14 -8.41 9.10
N MET A 417 -25.23 -7.83 9.62
CA MET A 417 -25.43 -7.68 11.06
C MET A 417 -25.44 -9.03 11.78
N GLU A 418 -26.08 -10.06 11.20
CA GLU A 418 -26.13 -11.41 11.75
C GLU A 418 -24.75 -12.08 11.89
N LEU A 419 -23.79 -11.75 11.01
CA LEU A 419 -22.43 -12.28 11.09
C LEU A 419 -21.66 -11.85 12.35
N PHE A 420 -22.11 -10.80 13.03
CA PHE A 420 -21.44 -10.19 14.19
C PHE A 420 -22.31 -10.15 15.45
N ILE A 421 -23.27 -11.06 15.56
CA ILE A 421 -24.09 -11.30 16.77
C ILE A 421 -23.38 -12.26 17.75
#